data_9a98fbddd952e3eefeead1f685acc5f4
#
_entry.id   9a98fbddd952e3eefeead1f685acc5f4
#
_cell.length_a   1.000
_cell.length_b   1.000
_cell.length_c   1.000
_cell.angle_alpha   90.00
_cell.angle_beta   90.00
_cell.angle_gamma   90.00
#
_symmetry.space_group_name_H-M   'P 1'
#
loop_
_entity.id
_entity.type
_entity.pdbx_description
1 polymer ?
#
loop_
_entity_poly.entity_id
_entity_poly.type
_entity_poly.pdbx_seq_one_letter_code
_entity_poly.pdbx_strand_id
1 'polypeptide(L)'
;MKRVIVAVALGLIALQGVAADKVSHGEGVVQAIDLTQNKVTLAHGPIPELKWPAMTMPFKVADPKLLKPLHVGQRVAFDLKGEGMAVVITGVRGE
;
A
#
# COMPACT_ATOMS: atom_id res chain seq x y z
N MET A 1 13.17 -34.13 22.71
CA MET A 1 13.16 -33.74 22.52
C MET A 1 13.50 -33.25 22.10
N LYS A 2 13.69 -32.89 22.11
CA LYS A 2 13.92 -32.30 21.68
C LYS A 2 13.90 -31.76 20.96
N ARG A 3 13.71 -31.53 20.67
CA ARG A 3 13.58 -31.03 19.99
C ARG A 3 13.37 -30.32 19.47
N VAL A 4 13.15 -30.17 19.31
CA VAL A 4 12.87 -29.46 18.78
C VAL A 4 12.84 -28.51 18.64
N ILE A 5 12.75 -28.15 18.69
CA ILE A 5 12.70 -27.17 18.62
C ILE A 5 13.16 -26.51 17.96
N VAL A 6 13.50 -26.42 17.72
CA VAL A 6 13.94 -25.90 17.12
C VAL A 6 13.60 -25.41 16.17
N ALA A 7 13.41 -25.60 15.82
CA ALA A 7 12.93 -25.39 14.73
C ALA A 7 12.44 -24.18 14.65
N VAL A 8 12.15 -24.00 15.14
CA VAL A 8 11.71 -22.91 15.29
C VAL A 8 12.31 -21.91 14.79
N ALA A 9 13.04 -21.93 15.08
CA ALA A 9 13.73 -20.90 14.76
C ALA A 9 13.71 -20.61 13.40
N LEU A 10 13.72 -21.30 12.84
CA LEU A 10 13.87 -21.12 11.63
C LEU A 10 13.01 -20.38 11.02
N GLY A 11 12.07 -20.76 11.23
CA GLY A 11 11.10 -20.15 10.51
C GLY A 11 11.24 -18.78 10.52
N LEU A 12 11.47 -18.31 11.52
CA LEU A 12 11.47 -17.02 11.62
C LEU A 12 12.26 -16.38 10.70
N ILE A 13 13.06 -17.00 10.22
CA ILE A 13 13.88 -16.42 9.37
C ILE A 13 13.24 -15.84 8.22
N ALA A 14 12.30 -16.43 7.71
CA ALA A 14 11.68 -15.92 6.55
C ALA A 14 11.27 -14.53 6.76
N LEU A 15 11.12 -14.15 7.94
CA LEU A 15 10.72 -12.86 8.21
C LEU A 15 11.60 -11.83 7.66
N GLN A 16 12.81 -12.12 7.50
CA GLN A 16 13.65 -11.14 7.02
C GLN A 16 13.28 -10.65 5.70
N GLY A 17 12.87 -11.51 4.85
CA GLY A 17 12.50 -11.09 3.54
C GLY A 17 11.34 -10.15 3.62
N VAL A 18 10.51 -10.37 4.55
CA VAL A 18 9.34 -9.55 4.66
C VAL A 18 9.67 -8.13 5.03
N ALA A 19 10.69 -7.96 5.79
CA ALA A 19 11.05 -6.63 6.22
C ALA A 19 11.33 -5.71 5.05
N ALA A 20 11.72 -6.26 3.92
CA ALA A 20 12.03 -5.45 2.75
C ALA A 20 10.75 -4.97 2.06
N ASP A 21 9.62 -5.60 2.33
CA ASP A 21 8.38 -5.25 1.69
C ASP A 21 7.49 -4.52 2.68
N LYS A 22 7.91 -3.35 3.01
CA LYS A 22 7.15 -2.56 3.98
C LYS A 22 5.79 -2.19 3.45
N VAL A 23 4.78 -2.34 4.26
CA VAL A 23 3.40 -2.01 3.90
C VAL A 23 2.92 -0.87 4.78
N SER A 24 2.32 0.12 4.15
CA SER A 24 1.76 1.26 4.86
C SER A 24 0.29 1.39 4.49
N HIS A 25 -0.47 2.09 5.30
CA HIS A 25 -1.91 2.24 5.08
C HIS A 25 -2.28 3.72 5.08
N GLY A 26 -3.22 4.07 4.22
CA GLY A 26 -3.68 5.45 4.16
C GLY A 26 -5.15 5.53 3.79
N GLU A 27 -5.68 6.73 3.87
CA GLU A 27 -7.06 7.02 3.50
C GLU A 27 -7.08 8.32 2.74
N GLY A 28 -8.00 8.45 1.83
CA GLY A 28 -8.10 9.67 1.06
C GLY A 28 -9.30 9.69 0.15
N VAL A 29 -9.32 10.70 -0.70
CA VAL A 29 -10.40 10.88 -1.66
C VAL A 29 -9.82 10.84 -3.06
N VAL A 30 -10.47 10.12 -3.96
CA VAL A 30 -10.02 9.99 -5.34
C VAL A 30 -10.22 11.32 -6.05
N GLN A 31 -9.14 11.87 -6.61
CA GLN A 31 -9.19 13.13 -7.34
C GLN A 31 -9.15 12.92 -8.84
N ALA A 32 -8.43 11.91 -9.30
CA ALA A 32 -8.33 11.60 -10.72
C ALA A 32 -7.92 10.15 -10.91
N ILE A 33 -8.30 9.56 -12.03
CA ILE A 33 -7.98 8.19 -12.35
C ILE A 33 -7.40 8.17 -13.76
N ASP A 34 -6.20 7.58 -13.91
CA ASP A 34 -5.56 7.48 -15.22
C ASP A 34 -5.39 6.02 -15.57
N LEU A 35 -6.32 5.51 -16.37
CA LEU A 35 -6.29 4.10 -16.74
C LEU A 35 -5.17 3.77 -17.73
N THR A 36 -4.69 4.78 -18.43
CA THR A 36 -3.62 4.56 -19.39
C THR A 36 -2.29 4.28 -18.70
N GLN A 37 -2.04 4.99 -17.61
CA GLN A 37 -0.79 4.82 -16.88
C GLN A 37 -0.94 4.03 -15.59
N ASN A 38 -2.14 3.53 -15.31
CA ASN A 38 -2.43 2.78 -14.09
C ASN A 38 -2.08 3.57 -12.85
N LYS A 39 -2.58 4.79 -12.80
CA LYS A 39 -2.34 5.68 -11.66
C LYS A 39 -3.65 6.24 -11.14
N VAL A 40 -3.65 6.55 -9.86
CA VAL A 40 -4.79 7.22 -9.23
C VAL A 40 -4.24 8.36 -8.39
N THR A 41 -4.81 9.54 -8.54
CA THR A 41 -4.42 10.69 -7.75
C THR A 41 -5.32 10.74 -6.54
N LEU A 42 -4.73 10.76 -5.36
CA LEU A 42 -5.46 10.76 -4.11
C LEU A 42 -5.10 11.97 -3.27
N ALA A 43 -6.14 12.59 -2.70
CA ALA A 43 -5.93 13.60 -1.68
C ALA A 43 -5.98 12.82 -0.37
N HIS A 44 -4.81 12.47 0.16
CA HIS A 44 -4.74 11.59 1.31
C HIS A 44 -4.40 12.33 2.59
N GLY A 45 -4.80 11.74 3.71
CA GLY A 45 -4.41 12.25 5.01
C GLY A 45 -2.99 11.83 5.35
N PRO A 46 -2.53 12.16 6.53
CA PRO A 46 -1.16 11.80 6.94
C PRO A 46 -0.94 10.30 6.90
N ILE A 47 0.24 9.89 6.49
CA ILE A 47 0.65 8.49 6.50
C ILE A 47 1.87 8.37 7.39
N PRO A 48 1.65 8.15 8.69
CA PRO A 48 2.77 8.14 9.65
C PRO A 48 3.85 7.13 9.35
N GLU A 49 3.47 5.97 8.82
CA GLU A 49 4.46 4.93 8.50
C GLU A 49 5.49 5.43 7.50
N LEU A 50 5.13 6.39 6.66
CA LEU A 50 6.03 6.96 5.67
C LEU A 50 6.48 8.35 6.06
N LYS A 51 5.98 8.85 7.19
CA LYS A 51 6.29 10.21 7.66
C LYS A 51 5.82 11.25 6.65
N TRP A 52 4.71 10.98 6.00
CA TRP A 52 4.14 11.89 5.01
C TRP A 52 3.02 12.71 5.62
N PRO A 53 2.97 14.00 5.33
CA PRO A 53 1.82 14.82 5.75
C PRO A 53 0.66 14.60 4.78
N ALA A 54 -0.48 15.18 5.10
CA ALA A 54 -1.61 15.16 4.19
C ALA A 54 -1.24 15.89 2.91
N MET A 55 -1.54 15.30 1.77
CA MET A 55 -1.21 15.92 0.48
C MET A 55 -1.95 15.22 -0.64
N THR A 56 -1.90 15.80 -1.83
CA THR A 56 -2.53 15.23 -3.01
C THR A 56 -1.44 14.83 -3.99
N MET A 57 -1.42 13.56 -4.39
CA MET A 57 -0.38 13.10 -5.30
C MET A 57 -0.84 11.87 -6.05
N PRO A 58 -0.23 11.59 -7.20
CA PRO A 58 -0.56 10.38 -7.95
C PRO A 58 0.19 9.17 -7.40
N PHE A 59 -0.46 8.02 -7.47
CA PHE A 59 0.14 6.75 -7.05
C PHE A 59 -0.02 5.73 -8.16
N LYS A 60 0.99 4.92 -8.35
CA LYS A 60 0.88 3.78 -9.24
C LYS A 60 0.12 2.68 -8.52
N VAL A 61 -0.63 1.89 -9.26
CA VAL A 61 -1.31 0.72 -8.69
C VAL A 61 -0.65 -0.53 -9.24
N ALA A 62 -0.60 -1.55 -8.40
CA ALA A 62 0.03 -2.82 -8.78
C ALA A 62 -0.79 -3.56 -9.84
N ASP A 63 -2.10 -3.39 -9.81
CA ASP A 63 -2.99 -4.11 -10.72
C ASP A 63 -4.05 -3.12 -11.22
N PRO A 64 -4.17 -2.93 -12.55
CA PRO A 64 -5.16 -2.01 -13.07
C PRO A 64 -6.59 -2.33 -12.67
N LYS A 65 -6.87 -3.56 -12.27
CA LYS A 65 -8.20 -3.91 -11.82
C LYS A 65 -8.58 -3.16 -10.56
N LEU A 66 -7.62 -2.67 -9.82
CA LEU A 66 -7.90 -1.91 -8.61
C LEU A 66 -8.58 -0.58 -8.92
N LEU A 67 -8.38 -0.08 -10.12
CA LEU A 67 -8.95 1.21 -10.52
C LEU A 67 -10.40 1.11 -11.01
N LYS A 68 -10.81 -0.07 -11.45
CA LYS A 68 -12.12 -0.22 -12.08
C LYS A 68 -13.30 0.21 -11.23
N PRO A 69 -13.36 -0.14 -9.95
CA PRO A 69 -14.52 0.25 -9.15
C PRO A 69 -14.43 1.66 -8.57
N LEU A 70 -13.36 2.39 -8.86
CA LEU A 70 -13.18 3.70 -8.24
C LEU A 70 -13.86 4.82 -9.01
N HIS A 71 -14.28 5.85 -8.30
CA HIS A 71 -14.87 7.04 -8.88
C HIS A 71 -14.22 8.28 -8.30
N VAL A 72 -14.09 9.31 -9.09
CA VAL A 72 -13.62 10.59 -8.61
C VAL A 72 -14.57 11.07 -7.51
N GLY A 73 -14.02 11.54 -6.41
CA GLY A 73 -14.81 11.99 -5.27
C GLY A 73 -15.06 10.92 -4.22
N GLN A 74 -14.70 9.67 -4.51
CA GLN A 74 -14.93 8.57 -3.58
C GLN A 74 -13.89 8.55 -2.47
N ARG A 75 -14.36 8.25 -1.25
CA ARG A 75 -13.46 8.05 -0.14
C ARG A 75 -12.98 6.62 -0.15
N VAL A 76 -11.69 6.42 0.01
CA VAL A 76 -11.10 5.08 -0.05
C VAL A 76 -10.04 4.89 1.03
N ALA A 77 -9.85 3.65 1.42
CA ALA A 77 -8.70 3.25 2.22
C ALA A 77 -7.80 2.45 1.30
N PHE A 78 -6.50 2.60 1.46
CA PHE A 78 -5.57 1.93 0.55
C PHE A 78 -4.34 1.43 1.27
N ASP A 79 -3.70 0.43 0.66
CA ASP A 79 -2.47 -0.15 1.17
C ASP A 79 -1.36 0.18 0.19
N LEU A 80 -0.22 0.59 0.73
CA LEU A 80 0.96 0.91 -0.06
C LEU A 80 2.07 -0.06 0.26
N LYS A 81 2.82 -0.44 -0.74
CA LYS A 81 3.97 -1.30 -0.54
C LYS A 81 5.20 -0.57 -1.05
N GLY A 82 6.30 -0.62 -0.30
CA GLY A 82 7.53 0.05 -0.66
C GLY A 82 7.80 1.23 0.24
N GLU A 83 8.80 1.99 -0.11
CA GLU A 83 9.22 3.14 0.68
C GLU A 83 9.50 4.35 -0.19
N GLY A 84 9.34 5.52 0.40
CA GLY A 84 9.66 6.76 -0.28
C GLY A 84 8.85 6.92 -1.55
N MET A 85 9.49 7.37 -2.60
CA MET A 85 8.80 7.62 -3.86
C MET A 85 8.54 6.34 -4.66
N ALA A 86 8.98 5.21 -4.14
CA ALA A 86 8.79 3.93 -4.84
C ALA A 86 7.57 3.16 -4.35
N VAL A 87 6.66 3.80 -3.64
CA VAL A 87 5.48 3.11 -3.14
C VAL A 87 4.49 2.84 -4.26
N VAL A 88 3.78 1.72 -4.14
CA VAL A 88 2.78 1.29 -5.09
C VAL A 88 1.54 0.86 -4.32
N ILE A 89 0.36 1.21 -4.82
CA ILE A 89 -0.87 0.78 -4.18
C ILE A 89 -1.11 -0.68 -4.51
N THR A 90 -1.24 -1.51 -3.49
CA THR A 90 -1.48 -2.94 -3.66
C THR A 90 -2.92 -3.32 -3.31
N GLY A 91 -3.67 -2.43 -2.68
CA GLY A 91 -5.07 -2.66 -2.37
C GLY A 91 -5.76 -1.35 -2.16
N VAL A 92 -7.03 -1.26 -2.55
CA VAL A 92 -7.82 -0.06 -2.33
C VAL A 92 -9.28 -0.48 -2.19
N ARG A 93 -9.97 0.12 -1.24
CA ARG A 93 -11.38 -0.20 -0.98
C ARG A 93 -12.14 1.06 -0.67
N GLY A 94 -13.41 1.07 -1.10
CA GLY A 94 -14.27 2.19 -0.79
C GLY A 94 -14.62 2.22 0.69
N GLU A 95 -14.83 3.38 1.20
CA GLU A 95 -15.26 3.57 2.58
C GLU A 95 -16.69 4.02 2.67
#